data_69bf9833fa4166c2ae229640664b6d99
#
_entry.id   69bf9833fa4166c2ae229640664b6d99
#
_cell.length_a   1.000
_cell.length_b   1.000
_cell.length_c   1.000
_cell.angle_alpha   90.00
_cell.angle_beta   90.00
_cell.angle_gamma   90.00
#
_symmetry.space_group_name_H-M   'P 1'
#
loop_
_entity.id
_entity.type
_entity.pdbx_description
1 polymer ?
#
loop_
_entity_poly.entity_id
_entity_poly.type
_entity_poly.pdbx_seq_one_letter_code
_entity_poly.pdbx_strand_id
1 'polypeptide(L)'
;MRTFIAATLVVGLLAVLPASSQQPQANPAAQAPTDVAKPSPNSAQSDMDKGKDSTIVFFREHHFNGSALKPSIFVDGKEIDRLTNGRWFSVHAEPGKHQLQSSAKNEPATVIETVTGGTTYVQMVILTGNWRGGGRLLQVDAGEAQKVIAKLKPLHD
;
A
#
# COMPACT_ATOMS: atom_id res chain seq x y z
N MET A 1 -34.64 -46.54 7.44
CA MET A 1 -33.65 -47.66 7.35
C MET A 1 -32.32 -47.01 7.57
N ARG A 2 -31.78 -47.15 8.77
CA ARG A 2 -30.69 -48.07 9.16
C ARG A 2 -29.38 -47.67 8.47
N THR A 3 -28.21 -47.43 9.05
CA THR A 3 -27.65 -47.92 10.31
C THR A 3 -26.27 -47.26 10.47
N PHE A 4 -25.91 -46.69 11.60
CA PHE A 4 -24.89 -47.05 12.58
C PHE A 4 -23.42 -47.12 12.15
N ILE A 5 -22.59 -46.45 12.97
CA ILE A 5 -21.42 -46.90 13.77
C ILE A 5 -20.09 -46.83 12.98
N ALA A 6 -19.01 -46.22 13.47
CA ALA A 6 -18.30 -46.49 14.70
C ALA A 6 -17.31 -45.40 15.06
N ALA A 7 -17.23 -45.20 16.34
CA ALA A 7 -16.16 -44.48 17.04
C ALA A 7 -14.87 -45.31 17.01
N THR A 8 -13.73 -44.65 16.85
CA THR A 8 -12.46 -45.25 17.31
C THR A 8 -11.67 -44.17 18.08
N LEU A 9 -11.64 -44.42 19.34
CA LEU A 9 -10.80 -43.76 20.35
C LEU A 9 -9.42 -44.41 20.29
N VAL A 10 -8.35 -43.65 20.13
CA VAL A 10 -7.01 -44.06 20.50
C VAL A 10 -6.36 -43.04 21.40
N VAL A 11 -6.19 -43.52 22.61
CA VAL A 11 -5.50 -42.93 23.74
C VAL A 11 -4.00 -43.18 23.62
N GLY A 12 -3.21 -42.23 24.09
CA GLY A 12 -1.85 -42.46 24.57
C GLY A 12 -0.77 -41.85 23.71
N LEU A 13 0.04 -40.96 24.18
CA LEU A 13 1.12 -41.18 25.15
C LEU A 13 1.77 -39.89 25.52
N LEU A 14 1.91 -39.65 26.81
CA LEU A 14 2.76 -38.64 27.43
C LEU A 14 4.24 -38.94 27.11
N ALA A 15 5.00 -37.88 26.81
CA ALA A 15 6.44 -37.86 27.06
C ALA A 15 6.83 -36.41 27.46
N VAL A 16 7.03 -36.28 28.64
CA VAL A 16 7.90 -35.65 29.64
C VAL A 16 9.14 -34.97 29.06
N LEU A 17 9.30 -33.73 29.53
CA LEU A 17 10.42 -32.79 29.44
C LEU A 17 11.81 -33.36 29.80
N PRO A 18 12.90 -32.67 29.42
CA PRO A 18 13.50 -31.88 30.47
C PRO A 18 13.87 -30.43 30.10
N ALA A 19 13.74 -29.62 31.10
CA ALA A 19 14.28 -28.29 31.25
C ALA A 19 15.81 -28.30 31.19
N SER A 20 16.37 -27.28 30.55
CA SER A 20 17.72 -26.83 30.81
C SER A 20 17.71 -25.32 30.93
N SER A 21 17.68 -24.93 32.15
CA SER A 21 18.07 -23.63 32.68
C SER A 21 19.54 -23.38 32.42
N GLN A 22 19.89 -22.23 31.81
CA GLN A 22 21.10 -21.50 32.16
C GLN A 22 20.92 -20.02 31.82
N GLN A 23 20.86 -19.26 32.87
CA GLN A 23 21.13 -17.83 33.00
C GLN A 23 22.32 -17.75 34.00
N PRO A 24 23.00 -16.66 34.21
CA PRO A 24 23.29 -15.45 33.46
C PRO A 24 24.81 -15.14 33.43
N GLN A 25 25.24 -14.25 32.55
CA GLN A 25 26.47 -13.52 32.90
C GLN A 25 26.36 -12.04 32.56
N ALA A 26 26.59 -11.29 33.58
CA ALA A 26 26.54 -9.86 33.67
C ALA A 26 27.73 -9.17 32.98
N ASN A 27 27.42 -8.02 32.46
CA ASN A 27 28.15 -6.77 32.26
C ASN A 27 29.45 -6.60 33.13
N PRO A 28 30.45 -5.77 32.82
CA PRO A 28 30.30 -4.35 32.50
C PRO A 28 31.36 -3.76 31.56
N ALA A 29 31.11 -2.62 31.01
CA ALA A 29 31.94 -1.40 31.03
C ALA A 29 31.67 -0.53 29.79
N ALA A 30 31.00 0.52 30.06
CA ALA A 30 31.27 1.92 29.70
C ALA A 30 32.24 2.20 28.54
N GLN A 31 31.73 2.83 27.52
CA GLN A 31 32.37 3.98 26.87
C GLN A 31 31.28 4.77 26.08
N ALA A 32 31.06 6.00 26.50
CA ALA A 32 30.39 7.08 25.81
C ALA A 32 31.44 7.90 25.05
N PRO A 33 31.03 8.95 24.34
CA PRO A 33 30.27 9.05 23.11
C PRO A 33 31.17 9.52 21.95
N THR A 34 30.97 9.05 20.78
CA THR A 34 31.54 9.70 19.60
C THR A 34 30.40 10.19 18.74
N ASP A 35 30.28 11.49 18.73
CA ASP A 35 29.60 12.33 17.76
C ASP A 35 30.01 11.85 16.35
N VAL A 36 29.14 11.20 15.65
CA VAL A 36 29.29 10.95 14.22
C VAL A 36 28.08 11.47 13.51
N ALA A 37 28.31 12.60 12.92
CA ALA A 37 27.61 13.26 11.83
C ALA A 37 26.48 12.45 11.21
N LYS A 38 25.27 13.01 11.32
CA LYS A 38 24.10 12.76 10.50
C LYS A 38 24.52 12.78 9.02
N PRO A 39 24.40 11.65 8.29
CA PRO A 39 24.56 11.74 6.85
C PRO A 39 23.34 12.50 6.30
N SER A 40 23.60 13.64 5.70
CA SER A 40 22.66 14.33 4.81
C SER A 40 22.18 13.33 3.75
N PRO A 41 20.90 13.26 3.46
CA PRO A 41 20.44 12.49 2.31
C PRO A 41 21.02 13.15 1.04
N ASN A 42 21.87 12.40 0.41
CA ASN A 42 22.57 12.77 -0.81
C ASN A 42 21.55 12.96 -1.95
N SER A 43 21.32 14.21 -2.30
CA SER A 43 20.45 14.64 -3.40
C SER A 43 20.96 14.21 -4.80
N ALA A 44 22.08 13.52 -4.86
CA ALA A 44 22.72 13.11 -6.11
C ALA A 44 22.34 11.70 -6.60
N GLN A 45 21.58 10.91 -5.81
CA GLN A 45 21.14 9.58 -6.24
C GLN A 45 19.76 9.57 -6.91
N SER A 46 19.04 10.70 -6.90
CA SER A 46 17.68 10.77 -7.46
C SER A 46 17.64 10.81 -8.98
N ASP A 47 18.72 11.14 -9.66
CA ASP A 47 18.70 11.34 -11.12
C ASP A 47 19.16 10.11 -11.93
N MET A 48 19.87 9.16 -11.32
CA MET A 48 20.30 7.94 -11.99
C MET A 48 19.30 6.79 -11.94
N ASP A 49 18.29 6.86 -11.07
CA ASP A 49 17.28 5.80 -10.87
C ASP A 49 15.98 6.05 -11.66
N LYS A 50 15.84 7.24 -12.23
CA LYS A 50 14.65 7.67 -12.97
C LYS A 50 14.29 6.82 -14.20
N GLY A 51 15.21 5.99 -14.67
CA GLY A 51 14.99 5.06 -15.79
C GLY A 51 14.63 3.63 -15.38
N LYS A 52 14.66 3.33 -14.09
CA LYS A 52 14.37 1.98 -13.54
C LYS A 52 13.03 1.90 -12.82
N ASP A 53 12.48 3.04 -12.43
CA ASP A 53 11.22 3.11 -11.72
C ASP A 53 10.02 2.97 -12.66
N SER A 54 8.93 2.50 -12.11
CA SER A 54 7.62 2.57 -12.72
C SER A 54 6.88 3.83 -12.27
N THR A 55 5.87 4.24 -13.02
CA THR A 55 5.01 5.38 -12.68
C THR A 55 3.59 4.90 -12.44
N ILE A 56 2.98 5.30 -11.33
CA ILE A 56 1.57 5.09 -11.06
C ILE A 56 0.87 6.45 -11.13
N VAL A 57 -0.12 6.57 -12.00
CA VAL A 57 -0.91 7.78 -12.17
C VAL A 57 -2.27 7.58 -11.54
N PHE A 58 -2.57 8.34 -10.52
CA PHE A 58 -3.88 8.36 -9.87
C PHE A 58 -4.70 9.52 -10.38
N PHE A 59 -5.95 9.27 -10.75
CA PHE A 59 -6.85 10.32 -11.20
C PHE A 59 -8.28 10.08 -10.72
N ARG A 60 -9.02 11.18 -10.63
CA ARG A 60 -10.42 11.19 -10.27
C ARG A 60 -11.17 12.13 -11.19
N GLU A 61 -12.19 11.60 -11.86
CA GLU A 61 -13.06 12.40 -12.70
C GLU A 61 -13.83 13.45 -11.88
N HIS A 62 -14.21 14.51 -12.57
CA HIS A 62 -15.05 15.54 -11.98
C HIS A 62 -16.50 15.05 -11.89
N HIS A 63 -17.00 14.89 -10.67
CA HIS A 63 -18.39 14.54 -10.40
C HIS A 63 -18.99 15.52 -9.38
N PHE A 64 -20.27 15.81 -9.54
CA PHE A 64 -20.98 16.65 -8.57
C PHE A 64 -21.10 15.92 -7.21
N ASN A 65 -21.51 14.66 -7.24
CA ASN A 65 -21.63 13.84 -6.04
C ASN A 65 -20.27 13.52 -5.44
N GLY A 66 -20.11 13.81 -4.16
CA GLY A 66 -18.85 13.57 -3.47
C GLY A 66 -17.75 14.59 -3.79
N SER A 67 -18.04 15.70 -4.45
CA SER A 67 -17.05 16.71 -4.86
C SER A 67 -16.23 17.28 -3.70
N ALA A 68 -16.82 17.40 -2.52
CA ALA A 68 -16.14 17.88 -1.31
C ALA A 68 -15.23 16.84 -0.64
N LEU A 69 -15.34 15.57 -1.05
CA LEU A 69 -14.54 14.50 -0.46
C LEU A 69 -13.12 14.54 -1.00
N LYS A 70 -12.16 14.31 -0.10
CA LYS A 70 -10.71 14.25 -0.39
C LYS A 70 -10.15 12.94 0.20
N PRO A 71 -10.46 11.79 -0.42
CA PRO A 71 -9.98 10.51 0.08
C PRO A 71 -8.46 10.42 -0.01
N SER A 72 -7.83 9.85 1.03
CA SER A 72 -6.42 9.51 1.02
C SER A 72 -6.18 8.28 0.14
N ILE A 73 -5.05 8.24 -0.52
CA ILE A 73 -4.52 7.11 -1.28
C ILE A 73 -3.31 6.56 -0.55
N PHE A 74 -3.27 5.25 -0.41
CA PHE A 74 -2.16 4.52 0.19
C PHE A 74 -1.57 3.58 -0.85
N VAL A 75 -0.26 3.53 -0.90
CA VAL A 75 0.53 2.55 -1.66
C VAL A 75 1.37 1.78 -0.66
N ASP A 76 1.22 0.47 -0.63
CA ASP A 76 1.91 -0.45 0.30
C ASP A 76 1.79 -0.02 1.77
N GLY A 77 0.60 0.47 2.15
CA GLY A 77 0.30 0.92 3.50
C GLY A 77 0.76 2.34 3.84
N LYS A 78 1.49 3.02 2.97
CA LYS A 78 1.94 4.40 3.17
C LYS A 78 0.97 5.38 2.50
N GLU A 79 0.48 6.37 3.24
CA GLU A 79 -0.31 7.47 2.66
C GLU A 79 0.57 8.30 1.73
N ILE A 80 0.15 8.41 0.48
CA ILE A 80 0.89 9.16 -0.54
C ILE A 80 0.29 10.56 -0.69
N ASP A 81 -1.04 10.64 -0.87
CA ASP A 81 -1.71 11.91 -1.09
C ASP A 81 -3.24 11.81 -0.90
N ARG A 82 -3.93 12.94 -1.03
CA ARG A 82 -5.39 13.06 -0.96
C ARG A 82 -5.95 13.56 -2.28
N LEU A 83 -6.63 12.68 -2.99
CA LEU A 83 -7.12 12.98 -4.33
C LEU A 83 -8.43 13.78 -4.30
N THR A 84 -8.38 14.99 -4.82
CA THR A 84 -9.53 15.88 -4.92
C THR A 84 -10.29 15.68 -6.22
N ASN A 85 -11.52 16.18 -6.29
CA ASN A 85 -12.42 16.06 -7.44
C ASN A 85 -11.82 16.73 -8.70
N GLY A 86 -11.82 16.03 -9.83
CA GLY A 86 -11.32 16.56 -11.10
C GLY A 86 -9.80 16.74 -11.16
N ARG A 87 -9.04 15.98 -10.37
CA ARG A 87 -7.57 16.11 -10.28
C ARG A 87 -6.87 14.78 -10.55
N TRP A 88 -5.60 14.86 -10.87
CA TRP A 88 -4.69 13.73 -11.02
C TRP A 88 -3.31 14.05 -10.45
N PHE A 89 -2.55 13.02 -10.07
CA PHE A 89 -1.15 13.10 -9.70
C PHE A 89 -0.42 11.80 -10.05
N SER A 90 0.89 11.83 -10.08
CA SER A 90 1.72 10.65 -10.32
C SER A 90 2.72 10.43 -9.21
N VAL A 91 3.08 9.17 -8.99
CA VAL A 91 4.14 8.76 -8.07
C VAL A 91 5.04 7.75 -8.77
N HIS A 92 6.31 7.76 -8.40
CA HIS A 92 7.25 6.74 -8.78
C HIS A 92 7.20 5.58 -7.79
N ALA A 93 7.26 4.37 -8.30
CA ALA A 93 7.27 3.14 -7.52
C ALA A 93 8.27 2.16 -8.11
N GLU A 94 8.82 1.28 -7.31
CA GLU A 94 9.64 0.18 -7.80
C GLU A 94 8.82 -0.73 -8.72
N PRO A 95 9.42 -1.36 -9.74
CA PRO A 95 8.70 -2.36 -10.53
C PRO A 95 8.30 -3.55 -9.67
N GLY A 96 7.07 -4.02 -9.83
CA GLY A 96 6.57 -5.15 -9.07
C GLY A 96 5.10 -5.03 -8.69
N LYS A 97 4.70 -5.79 -7.69
CA LYS A 97 3.33 -5.80 -7.17
C LYS A 97 3.16 -4.78 -6.06
N HIS A 98 2.16 -3.94 -6.19
CA HIS A 98 1.81 -2.92 -5.21
C HIS A 98 0.38 -3.09 -4.74
N GLN A 99 0.17 -2.87 -3.45
CA GLN A 99 -1.14 -2.87 -2.83
C GLN A 99 -1.65 -1.43 -2.67
N LEU A 100 -2.72 -1.12 -3.36
CA LEU A 100 -3.34 0.20 -3.33
C LEU A 100 -4.59 0.19 -2.44
N GLN A 101 -4.71 1.18 -1.59
CA GLN A 101 -5.88 1.37 -0.74
C GLN A 101 -6.33 2.83 -0.75
N SER A 102 -7.62 3.04 -0.53
CA SER A 102 -8.17 4.37 -0.26
C SER A 102 -8.60 4.46 1.22
N SER A 103 -8.88 5.67 1.68
CA SER A 103 -9.44 5.88 3.03
C SER A 103 -10.87 5.38 3.21
N ALA A 104 -11.45 4.70 2.21
CA ALA A 104 -12.76 4.07 2.30
C ALA A 104 -12.71 2.90 3.28
N LYS A 105 -13.59 2.92 4.29
CA LYS A 105 -13.78 1.75 5.15
C LYS A 105 -14.46 0.64 4.34
N ASN A 106 -13.99 -0.58 4.53
CA ASN A 106 -14.52 -1.81 3.92
C ASN A 106 -14.32 -1.95 2.40
N GLU A 107 -13.50 -1.11 1.77
CA GLU A 107 -13.08 -1.37 0.40
C GLU A 107 -11.83 -2.26 0.41
N PRO A 108 -11.82 -3.33 -0.38
CA PRO A 108 -10.65 -4.18 -0.50
C PRO A 108 -9.49 -3.40 -1.14
N ALA A 109 -8.27 -3.80 -0.80
CA ALA A 109 -7.10 -3.31 -1.49
C ALA A 109 -7.12 -3.76 -2.96
N THR A 110 -6.71 -2.88 -3.84
CA THR A 110 -6.47 -3.20 -5.26
C THR A 110 -5.00 -3.55 -5.43
N VAL A 111 -4.72 -4.72 -5.97
CA VAL A 111 -3.35 -5.12 -6.30
C VAL A 111 -3.10 -4.81 -7.77
N ILE A 112 -2.04 -4.08 -8.03
CA ILE A 112 -1.55 -3.78 -9.39
C ILE A 112 -0.14 -4.36 -9.56
N GLU A 113 0.26 -4.57 -10.80
CA GLU A 113 1.62 -4.93 -11.15
C GLU A 113 2.20 -3.85 -12.05
N THR A 114 3.36 -3.32 -11.68
CA THR A 114 4.06 -2.28 -12.42
C THR A 114 5.31 -2.86 -13.07
N VAL A 115 5.67 -2.33 -14.23
CA VAL A 115 6.86 -2.75 -14.97
C VAL A 115 7.85 -1.59 -15.09
N THR A 116 9.13 -1.93 -15.17
CA THR A 116 10.22 -0.95 -15.32
C THR A 116 9.96 0.01 -16.47
N GLY A 117 10.02 1.31 -16.19
CA GLY A 117 9.75 2.38 -17.17
C GLY A 117 8.29 2.46 -17.63
N GLY A 118 7.41 1.59 -17.09
CA GLY A 118 5.99 1.58 -17.43
C GLY A 118 5.17 2.59 -16.65
N THR A 119 3.98 2.90 -17.17
CA THR A 119 2.99 3.74 -16.49
C THR A 119 1.70 2.97 -16.30
N THR A 120 1.26 2.88 -15.05
CA THR A 120 0.00 2.23 -14.65
C THR A 120 -0.99 3.31 -14.24
N TYR A 121 -2.21 3.24 -14.76
CA TYR A 121 -3.27 4.22 -14.50
C TYR A 121 -4.29 3.66 -13.53
N VAL A 122 -4.62 4.43 -12.50
CA VAL A 122 -5.55 4.05 -11.44
C VAL A 122 -6.60 5.15 -11.25
N GLN A 123 -7.84 4.81 -11.53
CA GLN A 123 -8.98 5.68 -11.32
C GLN A 123 -9.54 5.53 -9.91
N MET A 124 -9.85 6.64 -9.27
CA MET A 124 -10.63 6.66 -8.04
C MET A 124 -12.09 6.94 -8.34
N VAL A 125 -12.95 6.00 -7.99
CA VAL A 125 -14.41 6.11 -8.10
C VAL A 125 -15.01 6.29 -6.72
N ILE A 126 -15.73 7.39 -6.49
CA ILE A 126 -16.43 7.63 -5.22
C ILE A 126 -17.68 6.75 -5.14
N LEU A 127 -17.79 6.01 -4.07
CA LEU A 127 -18.96 5.18 -3.80
C LEU A 127 -20.04 6.04 -3.12
N THR A 128 -21.18 6.13 -3.77
CA THR A 128 -22.35 6.82 -3.21
C THR A 128 -22.94 6.01 -2.05
N GLY A 129 -23.25 6.67 -0.94
CA GLY A 129 -23.81 6.03 0.28
C GLY A 129 -22.82 5.91 1.43
N ASN A 130 -21.52 6.10 1.22
CA ASN A 130 -20.52 6.15 2.30
C ASN A 130 -20.32 7.58 2.79
N TRP A 131 -20.97 7.96 3.88
CA TRP A 131 -20.84 9.27 4.53
C TRP A 131 -19.43 9.61 5.04
N ARG A 132 -18.48 8.69 4.91
CA ARG A 132 -17.11 8.83 5.46
C ARG A 132 -16.00 8.97 4.42
N GLY A 133 -16.38 9.35 3.20
CA GLY A 133 -15.41 9.89 2.27
C GLY A 133 -14.30 8.95 1.84
N GLY A 134 -14.64 7.93 1.09
CA GLY A 134 -13.66 7.08 0.43
C GLY A 134 -14.14 6.67 -0.95
N GLY A 135 -13.26 6.05 -1.72
CA GLY A 135 -13.55 5.56 -3.06
C GLY A 135 -12.83 4.25 -3.34
N ARG A 136 -13.30 3.56 -4.37
CA ARG A 136 -12.63 2.38 -4.91
C ARG A 136 -11.56 2.80 -5.88
N LEU A 137 -10.41 2.11 -5.83
CA LEU A 137 -9.34 2.25 -6.80
C LEU A 137 -9.45 1.16 -7.85
N LEU A 138 -9.44 1.55 -9.12
CA LEU A 138 -9.57 0.65 -10.26
C LEU A 138 -8.41 0.89 -11.22
N GLN A 139 -7.70 -0.17 -11.61
CA GLN A 139 -6.76 -0.07 -12.72
C GLN A 139 -7.54 0.06 -14.02
N VAL A 140 -7.12 0.96 -14.88
CA VAL A 140 -7.77 1.26 -16.17
C VAL A 140 -6.76 1.25 -17.30
N ASP A 141 -7.26 1.06 -18.51
CA ASP A 141 -6.44 1.11 -19.72
C ASP A 141 -5.83 2.49 -19.96
N ALA A 142 -4.60 2.51 -20.47
CA ALA A 142 -3.85 3.74 -20.70
C ALA A 142 -4.54 4.70 -21.67
N GLY A 143 -5.13 4.17 -22.74
CA GLY A 143 -5.82 4.99 -23.73
C GLY A 143 -7.09 5.65 -23.21
N GLU A 144 -7.81 4.97 -22.32
CA GLU A 144 -9.00 5.54 -21.66
C GLU A 144 -8.58 6.56 -20.59
N ALA A 145 -7.60 6.21 -19.77
CA ALA A 145 -7.10 7.09 -18.74
C ALA A 145 -6.60 8.43 -19.30
N GLN A 146 -5.79 8.39 -20.36
CA GLN A 146 -5.24 9.59 -20.97
C GLN A 146 -6.32 10.55 -21.52
N LYS A 147 -7.40 10.02 -22.10
CA LYS A 147 -8.53 10.82 -22.57
C LYS A 147 -9.23 11.57 -21.43
N VAL A 148 -9.30 10.93 -20.27
CA VAL A 148 -9.90 11.53 -19.07
C VAL A 148 -8.93 12.55 -18.45
N ILE A 149 -7.68 12.17 -18.23
CA ILE A 149 -6.64 12.98 -17.58
C ILE A 149 -6.40 14.29 -18.36
N ALA A 150 -6.48 14.27 -19.71
CA ALA A 150 -6.35 15.46 -20.54
C ALA A 150 -7.38 16.57 -20.21
N LYS A 151 -8.48 16.22 -19.55
CA LYS A 151 -9.53 17.15 -19.11
C LYS A 151 -9.42 17.55 -17.64
N LEU A 152 -8.50 16.93 -16.92
CA LEU A 152 -8.29 17.14 -15.50
C LEU A 152 -7.13 18.10 -15.26
N LYS A 153 -7.06 18.64 -14.05
CA LYS A 153 -5.93 19.48 -13.63
C LYS A 153 -5.00 18.68 -12.74
N PRO A 154 -3.70 18.95 -12.75
CA PRO A 154 -2.79 18.29 -11.80
C PRO A 154 -3.19 18.68 -10.36
N LEU A 155 -2.90 17.79 -9.40
CA LEU A 155 -3.19 18.03 -7.99
C LEU A 155 -2.20 19.04 -7.39
N HIS A 156 -0.96 18.95 -7.84
CA HIS A 156 0.13 19.86 -7.49
C HIS A 156 0.59 20.61 -8.75
N ASP A 157 0.81 21.89 -8.65
CA ASP A 157 1.35 22.77 -9.70
C ASP A 157 2.89 22.77 -9.63
#